data_f86f3f41b2f1cb3d784518ec3a9ff6b0
#
_entry.id   f86f3f41b2f1cb3d784518ec3a9ff6b0
#
_cell.length_a   1.000
_cell.length_b   1.000
_cell.length_c   1.000
_cell.angle_alpha   90.00
_cell.angle_beta   90.00
_cell.angle_gamma   90.00
#
_symmetry.space_group_name_H-M   'P 1'
#
loop_
_entity.id
_entity.type
_entity.pdbx_description
1 polymer ?
#
loop_
_entity_poly.entity_id
_entity_poly.type
_entity_poly.pdbx_seq_one_letter_code
_entity_poly.pdbx_strand_id
1 'polypeptide(L)'
;MICFVILYEVKLHTEHISFNTKDKIEIVNITDEVERVLKESGIKEGLCLVNSMHITSSVFINDEEEGLKEDFVKWLEGLAPYAPDKYKHNLTGEDNAHSHIKRTVMGREVVVAITGGKLDFGTWEQIFYGEFDGQRSKRVLVKVIGE
;
A
#
# COMPACT_ATOMS: atom_id res chain seq x y z
N MET A 1 36.84 11.66 -31.14
CA MET A 1 35.95 11.80 -29.96
C MET A 1 35.23 10.46 -29.80
N ILE A 2 35.63 9.63 -28.84
CA ILE A 2 35.02 8.32 -28.61
C ILE A 2 33.83 8.57 -27.69
N CYS A 3 32.62 8.36 -28.19
CA CYS A 3 31.40 8.44 -27.40
C CYS A 3 31.27 7.12 -26.64
N PHE A 4 31.47 7.11 -25.33
CA PHE A 4 31.15 5.98 -24.49
C PHE A 4 29.63 5.99 -24.24
N VAL A 5 28.92 5.02 -24.80
CA VAL A 5 27.54 4.75 -24.45
C VAL A 5 27.58 3.92 -23.17
N ILE A 6 27.22 4.51 -22.04
CA ILE A 6 27.00 3.78 -20.80
C ILE A 6 25.62 3.14 -20.93
N LEU A 7 25.59 1.82 -21.10
CA LEU A 7 24.34 1.04 -21.06
C LEU A 7 24.02 0.72 -19.59
N TYR A 8 23.00 1.34 -19.03
CA TYR A 8 22.46 0.94 -17.74
C TYR A 8 21.54 -0.27 -17.95
N GLU A 9 21.76 -1.31 -17.19
CA GLU A 9 20.88 -2.49 -17.19
C GLU A 9 19.76 -2.27 -16.18
N VAL A 10 18.55 -2.03 -16.66
CA VAL A 10 17.36 -1.91 -15.82
C VAL A 10 16.98 -3.30 -15.30
N LYS A 11 16.96 -3.44 -13.99
CA LYS A 11 16.50 -4.65 -13.28
C LYS A 11 15.05 -4.51 -12.85
N LEU A 12 14.39 -5.64 -12.77
CA LEU A 12 13.01 -5.77 -12.28
C LEU A 12 12.96 -6.85 -11.22
N HIS A 13 12.33 -6.52 -10.08
CA HIS A 13 12.03 -7.49 -9.05
C HIS A 13 10.55 -7.35 -8.66
N THR A 14 9.86 -8.48 -8.45
CA THR A 14 8.43 -8.48 -8.12
C THR A 14 8.16 -9.53 -7.07
N GLU A 15 7.52 -9.12 -5.98
CA GLU A 15 7.05 -10.00 -4.93
C GLU A 15 5.61 -9.68 -4.53
N HIS A 16 4.89 -10.69 -4.02
CA HIS A 16 3.57 -10.54 -3.44
C HIS A 16 3.64 -10.87 -1.96
N ILE A 17 3.41 -9.88 -1.12
CA ILE A 17 3.24 -10.06 0.31
C ILE A 17 1.80 -10.49 0.56
N SER A 18 1.61 -11.60 1.29
CA SER A 18 0.28 -12.10 1.65
C SER A 18 0.09 -12.05 3.15
N PHE A 19 -1.05 -11.56 3.59
CA PHE A 19 -1.42 -11.53 4.99
C PHE A 19 -2.94 -11.59 5.17
N ASN A 20 -3.34 -11.79 6.42
CA ASN A 20 -4.74 -11.83 6.84
C ASN A 20 -4.89 -10.94 8.06
N THR A 21 -5.74 -9.94 7.98
CA THR A 21 -6.01 -9.03 9.10
C THR A 21 -6.88 -9.72 10.16
N LYS A 22 -6.68 -9.32 11.41
CA LYS A 22 -7.47 -9.81 12.55
C LYS A 22 -8.87 -9.23 12.53
N ASP A 23 -8.96 -7.96 12.17
CA ASP A 23 -10.19 -7.19 12.15
C ASP A 23 -10.63 -6.87 10.72
N LYS A 24 -11.92 -6.52 10.55
CA LYS A 24 -12.45 -6.07 9.26
C LYS A 24 -11.82 -4.77 8.80
N ILE A 25 -11.52 -3.86 9.74
CA ILE A 25 -10.83 -2.60 9.50
C ILE A 25 -9.54 -2.64 10.30
N GLU A 26 -8.42 -2.55 9.62
CA GLU A 26 -7.10 -2.61 10.26
C GLU A 26 -6.09 -1.82 9.43
N ILE A 27 -5.21 -1.07 10.10
CA ILE A 27 -4.08 -0.39 9.49
C ILE A 27 -2.81 -1.11 9.93
N VAL A 28 -2.10 -1.66 8.98
CA VAL A 28 -0.89 -2.46 9.20
C VAL A 28 0.31 -1.73 8.60
N ASN A 29 1.34 -1.47 9.42
CA ASN A 29 2.62 -0.99 8.90
C ASN A 29 3.31 -2.15 8.16
N ILE A 30 3.65 -1.92 6.90
CA ILE A 30 4.31 -2.92 6.02
C ILE A 30 5.68 -2.44 5.52
N THR A 31 6.23 -1.42 6.16
CA THR A 31 7.52 -0.82 5.74
C THR A 31 8.64 -1.84 5.74
N ASP A 32 8.77 -2.61 6.82
CA ASP A 32 9.84 -3.61 6.97
C ASP A 32 9.77 -4.70 5.88
N GLU A 33 8.56 -5.15 5.52
CA GLU A 33 8.35 -6.12 4.44
C GLU A 33 8.76 -5.54 3.08
N VAL A 34 8.44 -4.27 2.81
CA VAL A 34 8.81 -3.59 1.57
C VAL A 34 10.32 -3.38 1.51
N GLU A 35 10.96 -2.98 2.62
CA GLU A 35 12.42 -2.84 2.73
C GLU A 35 13.13 -4.17 2.51
N ARG A 36 12.59 -5.28 3.02
CA ARG A 36 13.11 -6.62 2.76
C ARG A 36 13.09 -6.93 1.26
N VAL A 37 11.96 -6.69 0.58
CA VAL A 37 11.82 -6.93 -0.86
C VAL A 37 12.80 -6.06 -1.65
N LEU A 38 12.96 -4.79 -1.29
CA LEU A 38 13.95 -3.91 -1.90
C LEU A 38 15.38 -4.44 -1.72
N LYS A 39 15.73 -4.86 -0.51
CA LYS A 39 17.06 -5.43 -0.22
C LYS A 39 17.33 -6.67 -1.06
N GLU A 40 16.35 -7.56 -1.20
CA GLU A 40 16.46 -8.79 -2.01
C GLU A 40 16.59 -8.50 -3.51
N SER A 41 16.00 -7.40 -3.99
CA SER A 41 16.13 -6.96 -5.38
C SER A 41 17.57 -6.57 -5.76
N GLY A 42 18.36 -6.10 -4.80
CA GLY A 42 19.71 -5.56 -5.00
C GLY A 42 19.76 -4.24 -5.76
N ILE A 43 18.62 -3.63 -6.09
CA ILE A 43 18.51 -2.35 -6.81
C ILE A 43 18.90 -1.20 -5.88
N LYS A 44 19.71 -0.27 -6.39
CA LYS A 44 20.24 0.85 -5.63
C LYS A 44 19.62 2.19 -5.99
N GLU A 45 19.25 2.38 -7.25
CA GLU A 45 18.61 3.59 -7.76
C GLU A 45 17.39 3.21 -8.58
N GLY A 46 16.22 3.83 -8.30
CA GLY A 46 15.01 3.50 -9.03
C GLY A 46 13.73 3.86 -8.32
N LEU A 47 12.70 3.03 -8.54
CA LEU A 47 11.37 3.21 -7.98
C LEU A 47 10.85 1.90 -7.38
N CYS A 48 10.16 2.02 -6.26
CA CYS A 48 9.41 0.94 -5.61
C CYS A 48 7.91 1.24 -5.68
N LEU A 49 7.17 0.44 -6.42
CA LEU A 49 5.70 0.45 -6.41
C LEU A 49 5.21 -0.53 -5.36
N VAL A 50 4.34 -0.06 -4.46
CA VAL A 50 3.65 -0.88 -3.46
C VAL A 50 2.15 -0.75 -3.68
N ASN A 51 1.49 -1.83 -4.07
CA ASN A 51 0.14 -1.80 -4.61
C ASN A 51 -0.78 -2.82 -3.95
N SER A 52 -1.88 -2.36 -3.35
CA SER A 52 -2.96 -3.25 -2.90
C SER A 52 -3.63 -3.96 -4.08
N MET A 53 -3.80 -5.27 -3.98
CA MET A 53 -4.39 -6.12 -5.01
C MET A 53 -5.88 -6.37 -4.79
N HIS A 54 -6.53 -5.63 -3.88
CA HIS A 54 -7.94 -5.78 -3.54
C HIS A 54 -8.69 -4.47 -3.60
N ILE A 55 -9.97 -4.56 -3.99
CA ILE A 55 -10.82 -3.40 -4.22
C ILE A 55 -11.36 -2.76 -2.92
N THR A 56 -11.12 -3.39 -1.78
CA THR A 56 -11.54 -2.93 -0.45
C THR A 56 -10.38 -2.56 0.45
N SER A 57 -9.18 -2.43 -0.11
CA SER A 57 -7.97 -2.10 0.63
C SER A 57 -7.06 -1.13 -0.12
N SER A 58 -6.21 -0.45 0.60
CA SER A 58 -5.37 0.65 0.14
C SER A 58 -3.92 0.45 0.57
N VAL A 59 -2.98 1.10 -0.11
CA VAL A 59 -1.62 1.37 0.40
C VAL A 59 -1.42 2.88 0.43
N PHE A 60 -0.88 3.39 1.53
CA PHE A 60 -0.65 4.82 1.73
C PHE A 60 0.58 5.07 2.60
N ILE A 61 1.04 6.30 2.65
CA ILE A 61 2.18 6.73 3.48
C ILE A 61 1.66 7.67 4.57
N ASN A 62 2.10 7.43 5.81
CA ASN A 62 1.79 8.27 6.96
C ASN A 62 2.85 8.06 8.07
N ASP A 63 2.66 8.68 9.22
CA ASP A 63 3.45 8.49 10.43
C ASP A 63 2.95 7.27 11.24
N GLU A 64 3.87 6.57 11.90
CA GLU A 64 3.59 5.45 12.80
C GLU A 64 3.28 5.98 14.21
N GLU A 65 2.05 6.51 14.39
CA GLU A 65 1.58 7.02 15.67
C GLU A 65 0.16 6.49 15.93
N GLU A 66 -0.08 5.90 17.10
CA GLU A 66 -1.31 5.17 17.39
C GLU A 66 -2.54 6.07 17.40
N GLY A 67 -2.45 7.26 18.03
CA GLY A 67 -3.56 8.21 18.06
C GLY A 67 -3.92 8.72 16.68
N LEU A 68 -2.92 8.93 15.82
CA LEU A 68 -3.13 9.32 14.42
C LEU A 68 -3.85 8.21 13.64
N LYS A 69 -3.50 6.95 13.86
CA LYS A 69 -4.18 5.80 13.23
C LYS A 69 -5.64 5.71 13.68
N GLU A 70 -5.91 5.90 14.98
CA GLU A 70 -7.28 5.93 15.52
C GLU A 70 -8.10 7.07 14.94
N ASP A 71 -7.56 8.29 14.92
CA ASP A 71 -8.22 9.46 14.34
C ASP A 71 -8.51 9.27 12.85
N PHE A 72 -7.59 8.67 12.13
CA PHE A 72 -7.71 8.41 10.70
C PHE A 72 -8.81 7.39 10.41
N VAL A 73 -8.86 6.28 11.14
CA VAL A 73 -9.94 5.28 11.02
C VAL A 73 -11.29 5.92 11.33
N LYS A 74 -11.37 6.72 12.41
CA LYS A 74 -12.59 7.43 12.79
C LYS A 74 -13.06 8.41 11.71
N TRP A 75 -12.13 9.14 11.10
CA TRP A 75 -12.44 10.04 9.99
C TRP A 75 -12.98 9.28 8.78
N LEU A 76 -12.36 8.17 8.40
CA LEU A 76 -12.82 7.30 7.30
C LEU A 76 -14.20 6.72 7.57
N GLU A 77 -14.49 6.32 8.83
CA GLU A 77 -15.82 5.86 9.23
C GLU A 77 -16.86 6.98 9.14
N GLY A 78 -16.49 8.22 9.47
CA GLY A 78 -17.36 9.39 9.28
C GLY A 78 -17.64 9.69 7.81
N LEU A 79 -16.66 9.47 6.93
CA LEU A 79 -16.79 9.70 5.49
C LEU A 79 -17.66 8.64 4.80
N ALA A 80 -17.45 7.38 5.10
CA ALA A 80 -18.17 6.24 4.53
C ALA A 80 -18.47 5.19 5.62
N PRO A 81 -19.50 5.42 6.46
CA PRO A 81 -19.83 4.52 7.56
C PRO A 81 -20.36 3.17 7.05
N TYR A 82 -20.16 2.12 7.86
CA TYR A 82 -20.88 0.88 7.66
C TYR A 82 -22.38 1.13 7.84
N ALA A 83 -23.15 1.02 6.76
CA ALA A 83 -24.59 1.23 6.75
C ALA A 83 -25.21 0.39 5.61
N PRO A 84 -25.57 -0.87 5.86
CA PRO A 84 -26.02 -1.80 4.82
C PRO A 84 -27.15 -1.25 3.94
N ASP A 85 -28.11 -0.56 4.53
CA ASP A 85 -29.28 -0.05 3.81
C ASP A 85 -29.05 1.30 3.10
N LYS A 86 -27.89 1.93 3.31
CA LYS A 86 -27.57 3.26 2.76
C LYS A 86 -27.07 3.21 1.33
N TYR A 87 -26.41 2.13 0.94
CA TYR A 87 -25.67 2.05 -0.31
C TYR A 87 -26.36 1.16 -1.35
N LYS A 88 -26.48 1.67 -2.58
CA LYS A 88 -27.06 0.91 -3.69
C LYS A 88 -26.27 -0.35 -4.05
N HIS A 89 -24.94 -0.32 -3.85
CA HIS A 89 -24.08 -1.48 -4.07
C HIS A 89 -24.52 -2.68 -3.21
N ASN A 90 -24.97 -2.44 -1.99
CA ASN A 90 -25.40 -3.50 -1.08
C ASN A 90 -26.71 -4.19 -1.53
N LEU A 91 -27.44 -3.63 -2.49
CA LEU A 91 -28.62 -4.29 -3.11
C LEU A 91 -28.22 -5.50 -3.96
N THR A 92 -26.95 -5.70 -4.26
CA THR A 92 -26.42 -6.89 -4.96
C THR A 92 -26.22 -8.11 -4.06
N GLY A 93 -26.50 -7.98 -2.75
CA GLY A 93 -26.25 -9.01 -1.75
C GLY A 93 -24.93 -8.88 -1.00
N GLU A 94 -24.16 -7.82 -1.31
CA GLU A 94 -22.93 -7.44 -0.60
C GLU A 94 -23.23 -6.48 0.56
N ASP A 95 -22.26 -6.27 1.47
CA ASP A 95 -22.42 -5.35 2.60
C ASP A 95 -21.24 -4.34 2.73
N ASN A 96 -20.39 -4.28 1.71
CA ASN A 96 -19.07 -3.66 1.77
C ASN A 96 -18.89 -2.40 0.92
N ALA A 97 -19.98 -1.76 0.49
CA ALA A 97 -19.90 -0.51 -0.29
C ALA A 97 -19.04 0.58 0.37
N HIS A 98 -19.11 0.73 1.70
CA HIS A 98 -18.29 1.65 2.47
C HIS A 98 -16.78 1.40 2.29
N SER A 99 -16.38 0.12 2.20
CA SER A 99 -14.98 -0.28 1.99
C SER A 99 -14.48 0.08 0.60
N HIS A 100 -15.33 -0.09 -0.43
CA HIS A 100 -15.03 0.37 -1.80
C HIS A 100 -14.84 1.88 -1.88
N ILE A 101 -15.66 2.65 -1.17
CA ILE A 101 -15.58 4.12 -1.14
C ILE A 101 -14.29 4.56 -0.44
N LYS A 102 -13.99 4.01 0.75
CA LYS A 102 -12.75 4.29 1.47
C LYS A 102 -11.53 4.03 0.59
N ARG A 103 -11.47 2.85 -0.03
CA ARG A 103 -10.39 2.49 -0.94
C ARG A 103 -10.28 3.45 -2.12
N THR A 104 -11.39 3.87 -2.71
CA THR A 104 -11.38 4.80 -3.85
C THR A 104 -10.81 6.16 -3.47
N VAL A 105 -11.13 6.66 -2.28
CA VAL A 105 -10.61 7.93 -1.75
C VAL A 105 -9.13 7.83 -1.39
N MET A 106 -8.72 6.72 -0.79
CA MET A 106 -7.35 6.49 -0.33
C MET A 106 -6.36 6.17 -1.47
N GLY A 107 -6.85 5.68 -2.61
CA GLY A 107 -6.02 5.14 -3.66
C GLY A 107 -5.61 3.69 -3.41
N ARG A 108 -4.90 3.09 -4.34
CA ARG A 108 -4.53 1.68 -4.31
C ARG A 108 -3.03 1.44 -4.13
N GLU A 109 -2.19 2.41 -4.43
CA GLU A 109 -0.74 2.27 -4.47
C GLU A 109 -0.03 3.52 -3.99
N VAL A 110 1.25 3.31 -3.63
CA VAL A 110 2.25 4.35 -3.50
C VAL A 110 3.47 4.01 -4.37
N VAL A 111 4.18 5.03 -4.80
CA VAL A 111 5.49 4.89 -5.45
C VAL A 111 6.51 5.67 -4.63
N VAL A 112 7.57 4.99 -4.23
CA VAL A 112 8.65 5.56 -3.43
C VAL A 112 9.94 5.53 -4.24
N ALA A 113 10.72 6.60 -4.21
CA ALA A 113 12.03 6.64 -4.79
C ALA A 113 12.98 5.69 -4.03
N ILE A 114 13.96 5.15 -4.76
CA ILE A 114 15.05 4.37 -4.18
C ILE A 114 16.34 5.15 -4.41
N THR A 115 17.05 5.46 -3.32
CA THR A 115 18.31 6.16 -3.33
C THR A 115 19.34 5.41 -2.47
N GLY A 116 20.46 5.04 -3.05
CA GLY A 116 21.52 4.30 -2.36
C GLY A 116 21.06 2.95 -1.79
N GLY A 117 20.08 2.30 -2.41
CA GLY A 117 19.52 1.02 -1.98
C GLY A 117 18.57 1.08 -0.79
N LYS A 118 17.99 2.23 -0.51
CA LYS A 118 17.01 2.47 0.55
C LYS A 118 15.77 3.17 -0.04
N LEU A 119 14.62 2.98 0.59
CA LEU A 119 13.44 3.79 0.33
C LEU A 119 13.75 5.24 0.78
N ASP A 120 13.56 6.19 -0.12
CA ASP A 120 13.87 7.61 0.11
C ASP A 120 12.67 8.30 0.74
N PHE A 121 12.61 8.22 2.07
CA PHE A 121 11.52 8.72 2.89
C PHE A 121 11.85 10.03 3.59
N GLY A 122 10.84 10.84 3.83
CA GLY A 122 10.87 11.83 4.89
C GLY A 122 10.96 11.16 6.28
N THR A 123 11.35 11.95 7.29
CA THR A 123 11.72 11.45 8.62
C THR A 123 10.67 10.55 9.29
N TRP A 124 9.39 10.79 9.02
CA TRP A 124 8.27 10.09 9.67
C TRP A 124 7.45 9.23 8.71
N GLU A 125 7.86 9.16 7.45
CA GLU A 125 7.13 8.39 6.44
C GLU A 125 7.31 6.90 6.63
N GLN A 126 6.18 6.20 6.68
CA GLN A 126 6.08 4.74 6.74
C GLN A 126 5.00 4.28 5.75
N ILE A 127 5.14 3.09 5.22
CA ILE A 127 4.15 2.49 4.31
C ILE A 127 3.14 1.68 5.11
N PHE A 128 1.86 1.98 4.90
CA PHE A 128 0.76 1.28 5.54
C PHE A 128 -0.12 0.57 4.51
N TYR A 129 -0.58 -0.60 4.90
CA TYR A 129 -1.72 -1.26 4.29
C TYR A 129 -2.97 -0.95 5.11
N GLY A 130 -3.97 -0.36 4.48
CA GLY A 130 -5.28 -0.13 5.07
C GLY A 130 -6.30 -1.14 4.55
N GLU A 131 -6.83 -1.96 5.45
CA GLU A 131 -7.89 -2.91 5.16
C GLU A 131 -9.23 -2.38 5.63
N PHE A 132 -10.25 -2.49 4.79
CA PHE A 132 -11.60 -2.00 5.10
C PHE A 132 -12.67 -3.10 5.03
N ASP A 133 -12.30 -4.33 4.62
CA ASP A 133 -13.17 -5.52 4.57
C ASP A 133 -12.33 -6.80 4.71
N GLY A 134 -11.68 -6.93 5.86
CA GLY A 134 -10.65 -7.92 6.19
C GLY A 134 -11.15 -9.29 6.59
N GLN A 135 -10.34 -9.97 7.41
CA GLN A 135 -10.54 -11.33 7.90
C GLN A 135 -10.53 -12.40 6.79
N ARG A 136 -9.80 -12.14 5.71
CA ARG A 136 -9.56 -13.04 4.59
C ARG A 136 -8.21 -12.73 3.95
N SER A 137 -7.62 -13.72 3.28
CA SER A 137 -6.30 -13.54 2.66
C SER A 137 -6.30 -12.43 1.62
N LYS A 138 -5.34 -11.53 1.75
CA LYS A 138 -5.11 -10.38 0.88
C LYS A 138 -3.67 -10.34 0.41
N ARG A 139 -3.42 -9.65 -0.70
CA ARG A 139 -2.09 -9.52 -1.29
C ARG A 139 -1.75 -8.06 -1.56
N VAL A 140 -0.49 -7.73 -1.33
CA VAL A 140 0.15 -6.49 -1.78
C VAL A 140 1.24 -6.87 -2.78
N LEU A 141 1.21 -6.26 -3.94
CA LEU A 141 2.29 -6.33 -4.92
C LEU A 141 3.37 -5.32 -4.55
N VAL A 142 4.60 -5.78 -4.43
CA VAL A 142 5.79 -4.91 -4.38
C VAL A 142 6.57 -5.12 -5.67
N LYS A 143 6.76 -4.06 -6.44
CA LYS A 143 7.54 -4.08 -7.67
C LYS A 143 8.64 -3.04 -7.62
N VAL A 144 9.86 -3.51 -7.77
CA VAL A 144 11.07 -2.68 -7.77
C VAL A 144 11.64 -2.63 -9.18
N ILE A 145 11.93 -1.43 -9.67
CA ILE A 145 12.54 -1.18 -10.98
C ILE A 145 13.69 -0.19 -10.84
N GLY A 146 14.83 -0.50 -11.42
CA GLY A 146 16.00 0.39 -11.38
C GLY A 146 17.31 -0.33 -11.71
N GLU A 147 18.40 0.18 -11.17
CA GLU A 147 19.77 -0.32 -11.40
C GLU A 147 20.52 -0.59 -10.09
#